data_017abee54c76fe2c6d6ff708dcfa9ddf
#
_entry.id   017abee54c76fe2c6d6ff708dcfa9ddf
#
_cell.length_a   1.000
_cell.length_b   1.000
_cell.length_c   1.000
_cell.angle_alpha   90.00
_cell.angle_beta   90.00
_cell.angle_gamma   90.00
#
_symmetry.space_group_name_H-M   'P 1'
#
loop_
_entity.id
_entity.type
_entity.pdbx_description
1 polymer ?
#
loop_
_entity_poly.entity_id
_entity_poly.type
_entity_poly.pdbx_seq_one_letter_code
_entity_poly.pdbx_strand_id
1 'polypeptide(L)'
;MDVCINLDNKMQDPVNTVIELEFTGKLETDTVRVASPDLNIRLLAFDAGLHGKDLRFGDGKAKRYYVDNWFNKEQWLEWQFRTLAPASYNVVLKFAGSDDSGGQFTVTVDNVPIKGTLPVQQQKGEVNTLSLGVLHLKKGVHHLQIKPELFTKPELMKILEIGLIPLK
;
A
#
# COMPACT_ATOMS: atom_id res chain seq x y z
N MET A 1 13.61 -19.13 -1.96
CA MET A 1 13.94 -18.98 -3.39
C MET A 1 12.72 -18.35 -4.04
N ASP A 2 12.89 -17.22 -4.74
CA ASP A 2 11.77 -16.56 -5.41
C ASP A 2 11.78 -16.95 -6.88
N VAL A 3 10.63 -17.29 -7.43
CA VAL A 3 10.46 -17.65 -8.84
C VAL A 3 9.80 -16.46 -9.55
N CYS A 4 10.49 -15.88 -10.53
CA CYS A 4 9.95 -14.85 -11.39
C CYS A 4 9.66 -15.44 -12.76
N ILE A 5 8.44 -15.29 -13.25
CA ILE A 5 8.02 -15.74 -14.57
C ILE A 5 7.87 -14.51 -15.45
N ASN A 6 8.72 -14.41 -16.47
CA ASN A 6 8.59 -13.39 -17.50
C ASN A 6 7.85 -13.98 -18.70
N LEU A 7 6.74 -13.38 -19.05
CA LEU A 7 5.96 -13.78 -20.23
C LEU A 7 6.32 -12.88 -21.41
N ASP A 8 6.62 -13.50 -22.55
CA ASP A 8 6.72 -12.77 -23.82
C ASP A 8 5.31 -12.39 -24.28
N ASN A 9 5.10 -11.14 -24.67
CA ASN A 9 3.79 -10.64 -25.15
C ASN A 9 3.27 -11.40 -26.39
N LYS A 10 4.13 -12.14 -27.10
CA LYS A 10 3.76 -12.98 -28.25
C LYS A 10 3.07 -14.28 -27.88
N MET A 11 3.16 -14.72 -26.62
CA MET A 11 2.59 -15.97 -26.13
C MET A 11 1.23 -15.78 -25.43
N GLN A 12 0.69 -14.58 -25.42
CA GLN A 12 -0.58 -14.31 -24.76
C GLN A 12 -1.75 -14.54 -25.73
N ASP A 13 -2.65 -15.45 -25.35
CA ASP A 13 -3.95 -15.57 -25.98
C ASP A 13 -4.79 -14.33 -25.68
N PRO A 14 -5.42 -13.67 -26.67
CA PRO A 14 -6.20 -12.47 -26.46
C PRO A 14 -7.45 -12.68 -25.59
N VAL A 15 -7.86 -13.93 -25.38
CA VAL A 15 -9.05 -14.29 -24.60
C VAL A 15 -8.68 -14.83 -23.22
N ASN A 16 -7.67 -15.72 -23.15
CA ASN A 16 -7.26 -16.33 -21.89
C ASN A 16 -5.85 -16.93 -22.00
N THR A 17 -4.99 -16.63 -21.04
CA THR A 17 -3.67 -17.24 -20.90
C THR A 17 -3.57 -17.94 -19.55
N VAL A 18 -3.29 -19.23 -19.57
CA VAL A 18 -3.09 -20.05 -18.37
C VAL A 18 -1.61 -20.43 -18.27
N ILE A 19 -1.04 -20.24 -17.10
CA ILE A 19 0.32 -20.67 -16.77
C ILE A 19 0.20 -21.80 -15.76
N GLU A 20 0.68 -22.99 -16.12
CA GLU A 20 0.79 -24.13 -15.22
C GLU A 20 2.22 -24.22 -14.69
N LEU A 21 2.38 -24.32 -13.38
CA LEU A 21 3.66 -24.48 -12.71
C LEU A 21 3.71 -25.81 -11.99
N GLU A 22 4.63 -26.67 -12.41
CA GLU A 22 4.89 -27.93 -11.72
C GLU A 22 6.06 -27.75 -10.73
N PHE A 23 5.86 -28.20 -9.49
CA PHE A 23 6.86 -28.15 -8.44
C PHE A 23 7.20 -29.55 -7.95
N THR A 24 8.48 -29.79 -7.71
CA THR A 24 8.95 -30.98 -6.99
C THR A 24 9.29 -30.60 -5.56
N GLY A 25 8.60 -31.19 -4.59
CA GLY A 25 8.81 -30.94 -3.16
C GLY A 25 7.66 -30.17 -2.51
N LYS A 26 7.87 -29.73 -1.29
CA LYS A 26 6.90 -28.95 -0.52
C LYS A 26 6.89 -27.49 -1.00
N LEU A 27 5.73 -27.00 -1.39
CA LEU A 27 5.57 -25.59 -1.68
C LEU A 27 5.49 -24.81 -0.35
N GLU A 28 6.47 -23.94 -0.11
CA GLU A 28 6.44 -22.99 0.98
C GLU A 28 6.01 -21.63 0.41
N THR A 29 4.85 -21.15 0.86
CA THR A 29 4.34 -19.83 0.48
C THR A 29 4.68 -18.83 1.58
N ASP A 30 5.27 -17.71 1.18
CA ASP A 30 5.45 -16.56 2.05
C ASP A 30 4.19 -15.70 1.97
N THR A 31 3.64 -15.29 3.12
CA THR A 31 2.49 -14.39 3.20
C THR A 31 2.85 -12.94 2.90
N VAL A 32 4.14 -12.66 2.77
CA VAL A 32 4.67 -11.32 2.54
C VAL A 32 4.59 -10.95 1.06
N ARG A 33 3.99 -9.83 0.73
CA ARG A 33 3.97 -9.33 -0.65
C ARG A 33 5.38 -9.11 -1.17
N VAL A 34 5.64 -9.62 -2.36
CA VAL A 34 6.93 -9.48 -3.02
C VAL A 34 6.92 -8.24 -3.92
N ALA A 35 7.93 -7.42 -3.73
CA ALA A 35 8.19 -6.22 -4.49
C ALA A 35 9.27 -6.47 -5.54
N SER A 36 8.91 -6.45 -6.81
CA SER A 36 9.89 -6.41 -7.91
C SER A 36 10.35 -4.97 -8.16
N PRO A 37 11.64 -4.73 -8.45
CA PRO A 37 12.13 -3.39 -8.77
C PRO A 37 11.51 -2.80 -10.06
N ASP A 38 10.90 -3.62 -10.88
CA ASP A 38 10.31 -3.22 -12.17
C ASP A 38 8.78 -3.07 -12.13
N LEU A 39 8.13 -3.44 -11.02
CA LEU A 39 6.68 -3.46 -10.90
C LEU A 39 6.20 -2.55 -9.77
N ASN A 40 5.08 -1.87 -10.02
CA ASN A 40 4.38 -1.12 -8.98
C ASN A 40 3.87 -2.08 -7.91
N ILE A 41 4.18 -1.76 -6.66
CA ILE A 41 3.69 -2.48 -5.49
C ILE A 41 2.48 -1.74 -4.95
N ARG A 42 1.43 -2.48 -4.65
CA ARG A 42 0.24 -1.96 -4.01
C ARG A 42 0.05 -2.65 -2.65
N LEU A 43 0.22 -1.89 -1.59
CA LEU A 43 -0.08 -2.31 -0.22
C LEU A 43 -1.51 -1.87 0.08
N LEU A 44 -2.47 -2.77 -0.15
CA LEU A 44 -3.89 -2.46 0.02
C LEU A 44 -4.23 -2.30 1.49
N ALA A 45 -5.12 -1.37 1.82
CA ALA A 45 -5.58 -1.21 3.19
C ALA A 45 -6.27 -2.48 3.73
N PHE A 46 -6.87 -3.30 2.86
CA PHE A 46 -7.48 -4.59 3.22
C PHE A 46 -6.47 -5.67 3.60
N ASP A 47 -5.20 -5.50 3.22
CA ASP A 47 -4.11 -6.43 3.60
C ASP A 47 -3.33 -5.91 4.82
N ALA A 48 -3.73 -4.78 5.40
CA ALA A 48 -3.04 -4.16 6.53
C ALA A 48 -3.36 -4.86 7.86
N GLY A 49 -2.36 -4.94 8.73
CA GLY A 49 -2.60 -5.11 10.16
C GLY A 49 -3.20 -3.84 10.74
N LEU A 50 -4.38 -3.94 11.36
CA LEU A 50 -5.07 -2.82 12.00
C LEU A 50 -4.76 -2.79 13.48
N HIS A 51 -4.33 -1.64 14.00
CA HIS A 51 -4.01 -1.43 15.40
C HIS A 51 -4.88 -0.30 15.98
N GLY A 52 -5.20 -0.43 17.27
CA GLY A 52 -6.16 0.44 17.95
C GLY A 52 -7.59 -0.07 17.79
N LYS A 53 -8.54 0.66 18.36
CA LYS A 53 -9.96 0.29 18.36
C LYS A 53 -10.69 1.01 17.21
N ASP A 54 -11.80 0.43 16.78
CA ASP A 54 -12.82 1.04 15.91
C ASP A 54 -12.42 1.26 14.44
N LEU A 55 -11.19 0.99 14.00
CA LEU A 55 -10.85 0.94 12.58
C LEU A 55 -11.73 -0.09 11.87
N ARG A 56 -12.26 0.26 10.69
CA ARG A 56 -13.18 -0.60 9.93
C ARG A 56 -12.77 -0.72 8.48
N PHE A 57 -13.03 -1.88 7.92
CA PHE A 57 -12.98 -2.08 6.48
C PHE A 57 -14.26 -1.58 5.83
N GLY A 58 -14.13 -0.89 4.71
CA GLY A 58 -15.25 -0.59 3.82
C GLY A 58 -15.87 -1.87 3.24
N ASP A 59 -16.89 -1.73 2.42
CA ASP A 59 -17.64 -2.86 1.87
C ASP A 59 -16.95 -3.57 0.67
N GLY A 60 -15.75 -3.18 0.32
CA GLY A 60 -14.94 -3.79 -0.74
C GLY A 60 -15.37 -3.47 -2.17
N LYS A 61 -16.45 -2.70 -2.38
CA LYS A 61 -16.86 -2.26 -3.71
C LYS A 61 -15.88 -1.24 -4.29
N ALA A 62 -15.98 -0.97 -5.58
CA ALA A 62 -15.16 0.02 -6.27
C ALA A 62 -15.12 1.35 -5.49
N LYS A 63 -13.93 1.91 -5.27
CA LYS A 63 -13.64 3.10 -4.45
C LYS A 63 -13.97 2.98 -2.95
N ARG A 64 -14.41 1.81 -2.47
CA ARG A 64 -14.79 1.54 -1.08
C ARG A 64 -14.02 0.38 -0.43
N TYR A 65 -12.88 0.00 -1.00
CA TYR A 65 -11.93 -0.95 -0.42
C TYR A 65 -10.92 -0.22 0.48
N TYR A 66 -11.41 0.65 1.35
CA TYR A 66 -10.63 1.45 2.27
C TYR A 66 -10.73 0.94 3.71
N VAL A 67 -9.83 1.44 4.56
CA VAL A 67 -9.98 1.44 6.03
C VAL A 67 -10.37 2.85 6.45
N ASP A 68 -11.41 2.96 7.28
CA ASP A 68 -11.94 4.21 7.83
C ASP A 68 -12.06 4.18 9.36
N ASN A 69 -12.79 5.14 9.95
CA ASN A 69 -12.95 5.32 11.38
C ASN A 69 -11.64 5.64 12.10
N TRP A 70 -10.79 6.40 11.47
CA TRP A 70 -9.49 6.77 12.00
C TRP A 70 -9.59 8.08 12.80
N PHE A 71 -9.91 7.99 14.11
CA PHE A 71 -10.30 9.14 14.94
C PHE A 71 -9.29 9.53 16.02
N ASN A 72 -8.29 8.73 16.28
CA ASN A 72 -7.32 9.00 17.35
C ASN A 72 -5.91 8.53 17.00
N LYS A 73 -4.92 8.98 17.81
CA LYS A 73 -3.49 8.72 17.56
C LYS A 73 -3.03 7.31 17.92
N GLU A 74 -3.84 6.54 18.62
CA GLU A 74 -3.54 5.16 18.98
C GLU A 74 -3.87 4.19 17.85
N GLN A 75 -4.60 4.67 16.84
CA GLN A 75 -4.95 3.90 15.66
C GLN A 75 -3.87 4.03 14.60
N TRP A 76 -3.43 2.91 14.04
CA TRP A 76 -2.42 2.88 12.99
C TRP A 76 -2.52 1.60 12.17
N LEU A 77 -1.93 1.61 10.96
CA LEU A 77 -1.89 0.46 10.07
C LEU A 77 -0.45 0.05 9.81
N GLU A 78 -0.26 -1.26 9.54
CA GLU A 78 1.02 -1.79 9.13
C GLU A 78 0.92 -2.80 8.00
N TRP A 79 2.00 -2.88 7.23
CA TRP A 79 2.22 -3.88 6.20
C TRP A 79 3.63 -4.43 6.30
N GLN A 80 3.77 -5.69 5.93
CA GLN A 80 5.06 -6.30 5.67
C GLN A 80 5.18 -6.60 4.18
N PHE A 81 6.33 -6.31 3.58
CA PHE A 81 6.61 -6.63 2.19
C PHE A 81 8.11 -6.94 2.01
N ARG A 82 8.47 -7.56 0.89
CA ARG A 82 9.85 -7.96 0.62
C ARG A 82 10.28 -7.45 -0.75
N THR A 83 11.47 -6.84 -0.83
CA THR A 83 12.11 -6.45 -2.08
C THR A 83 13.12 -7.52 -2.53
N LEU A 84 13.15 -7.81 -3.83
CA LEU A 84 14.04 -8.81 -4.42
C LEU A 84 15.43 -8.24 -4.75
N ALA A 85 15.53 -6.93 -4.93
CA ALA A 85 16.76 -6.20 -5.19
C ALA A 85 16.67 -4.79 -4.59
N PRO A 86 17.80 -4.10 -4.39
CA PRO A 86 17.80 -2.70 -4.01
C PRO A 86 17.12 -1.86 -5.10
N ALA A 87 16.25 -0.94 -4.70
CA ALA A 87 15.58 -0.03 -5.63
C ALA A 87 15.10 1.24 -4.93
N SER A 88 14.80 2.26 -5.73
CA SER A 88 14.18 3.51 -5.29
C SER A 88 12.73 3.57 -5.74
N TYR A 89 11.85 4.04 -4.86
CA TYR A 89 10.43 4.09 -5.12
C TYR A 89 9.87 5.47 -4.78
N ASN A 90 8.97 5.98 -5.61
CA ASN A 90 8.08 7.05 -5.21
C ASN A 90 6.95 6.44 -4.37
N VAL A 91 6.78 6.93 -3.15
CA VAL A 91 5.73 6.50 -2.23
C VAL A 91 4.48 7.33 -2.50
N VAL A 92 3.38 6.64 -2.77
CA VAL A 92 2.10 7.26 -3.15
C VAL A 92 1.00 6.75 -2.24
N LEU A 93 0.28 7.66 -1.61
CA LEU A 93 -0.94 7.36 -0.85
C LEU A 93 -2.17 7.52 -1.75
N LYS A 94 -3.08 6.54 -1.73
CA LYS A 94 -4.43 6.68 -2.28
C LYS A 94 -5.47 6.61 -1.16
N PHE A 95 -6.42 7.54 -1.20
CA PHE A 95 -7.47 7.66 -0.20
C PHE A 95 -8.78 8.15 -0.84
N ALA A 96 -9.90 7.77 -0.25
CA ALA A 96 -11.20 8.29 -0.67
C ALA A 96 -11.40 9.70 -0.11
N GLY A 97 -11.76 10.64 -0.97
CA GLY A 97 -12.02 12.02 -0.57
C GLY A 97 -13.26 12.16 0.29
N SER A 98 -13.15 12.94 1.37
CA SER A 98 -14.23 13.20 2.33
C SER A 98 -14.09 14.60 2.92
N ASP A 99 -15.21 15.27 3.15
CA ASP A 99 -15.24 16.57 3.83
C ASP A 99 -14.86 16.47 5.32
N ASP A 100 -15.01 15.26 5.89
CA ASP A 100 -14.74 14.97 7.30
C ASP A 100 -13.33 14.45 7.55
N SER A 101 -12.52 14.29 6.49
CA SER A 101 -11.15 13.78 6.58
C SER A 101 -10.12 14.89 6.43
N GLY A 102 -9.10 14.87 7.29
CA GLY A 102 -8.01 15.84 7.22
C GLY A 102 -7.02 15.71 8.38
N GLY A 103 -5.76 16.01 8.08
CA GLY A 103 -4.73 15.96 9.09
C GLY A 103 -3.34 15.71 8.55
N GLN A 104 -2.43 15.44 9.48
CA GLN A 104 -1.04 15.08 9.22
C GLN A 104 -0.78 13.66 9.73
N PHE A 105 0.10 12.96 9.03
CA PHE A 105 0.48 11.59 9.34
C PHE A 105 1.94 11.34 8.99
N THR A 106 2.49 10.27 9.53
CA THR A 106 3.83 9.78 9.18
C THR A 106 3.73 8.37 8.64
N VAL A 107 4.28 8.14 7.46
CA VAL A 107 4.59 6.81 6.93
C VAL A 107 6.03 6.49 7.32
N THR A 108 6.25 5.37 8.00
CA THR A 108 7.59 4.92 8.40
C THR A 108 7.89 3.60 7.72
N VAL A 109 9.03 3.52 7.04
CA VAL A 109 9.54 2.25 6.48
C VAL A 109 10.90 1.99 7.08
N ASP A 110 11.04 0.87 7.80
CA ASP A 110 12.28 0.47 8.48
C ASP A 110 12.89 1.61 9.31
N ASN A 111 12.06 2.35 10.06
CA ASN A 111 12.42 3.52 10.85
C ASN A 111 12.79 4.80 10.06
N VAL A 112 12.62 4.81 8.73
CA VAL A 112 12.76 6.03 7.92
C VAL A 112 11.39 6.71 7.80
N PRO A 113 11.17 7.88 8.41
CA PRO A 113 9.89 8.57 8.39
C PRO A 113 9.71 9.41 7.12
N ILE A 114 8.52 9.39 6.58
CA ILE A 114 8.04 10.28 5.51
C ILE A 114 6.76 10.95 6.02
N LYS A 115 6.79 12.27 6.17
CA LYS A 115 5.63 13.03 6.65
C LYS A 115 4.67 13.32 5.50
N GLY A 116 3.38 13.19 5.77
CA GLY A 116 2.31 13.52 4.85
C GLY A 116 1.30 14.48 5.48
N THR A 117 0.71 15.31 4.65
CA THR A 117 -0.43 16.17 5.02
C THR A 117 -1.52 15.98 3.98
N LEU A 118 -2.72 15.67 4.42
CA LEU A 118 -3.85 15.57 3.50
C LEU A 118 -4.19 16.95 2.92
N PRO A 119 -4.46 17.03 1.61
CA PRO A 119 -4.87 18.29 0.99
C PRO A 119 -6.21 18.77 1.58
N VAL A 120 -6.33 20.08 1.73
CA VAL A 120 -7.57 20.73 2.23
C VAL A 120 -8.72 20.50 1.23
N GLN A 121 -8.42 20.57 -0.06
CA GLN A 121 -9.38 20.28 -1.12
C GLN A 121 -9.21 18.85 -1.60
N GLN A 122 -10.27 18.06 -1.46
CA GLN A 122 -10.33 16.66 -1.88
C GLN A 122 -11.52 16.49 -2.83
N GLN A 123 -11.36 15.60 -3.80
CA GLN A 123 -12.48 15.21 -4.65
C GLN A 123 -13.36 14.23 -3.87
N LYS A 124 -14.47 14.73 -3.33
CA LYS A 124 -15.40 13.96 -2.50
C LYS A 124 -15.95 12.74 -3.25
N GLY A 125 -15.90 11.58 -2.60
CA GLY A 125 -16.37 10.32 -3.18
C GLY A 125 -15.46 9.74 -4.27
N GLU A 126 -14.37 10.44 -4.63
CA GLU A 126 -13.39 9.98 -5.59
C GLU A 126 -12.10 9.50 -4.91
N VAL A 127 -11.30 8.74 -5.66
CA VAL A 127 -9.97 8.34 -5.21
C VAL A 127 -9.00 9.48 -5.46
N ASN A 128 -8.45 10.00 -4.38
CA ASN A 128 -7.40 11.02 -4.40
C ASN A 128 -6.03 10.36 -4.27
N THR A 129 -5.02 11.00 -4.85
CA THR A 129 -3.64 10.52 -4.84
C THR A 129 -2.72 11.59 -4.29
N LEU A 130 -1.82 11.20 -3.37
CA LEU A 130 -0.82 12.07 -2.77
C LEU A 130 0.55 11.43 -2.88
N SER A 131 1.50 12.09 -3.54
CA SER A 131 2.90 11.68 -3.53
C SER A 131 3.55 12.13 -2.21
N LEU A 132 4.20 11.20 -1.53
CA LEU A 132 4.82 11.44 -0.21
C LEU A 132 6.33 11.67 -0.31
N GLY A 133 6.97 11.22 -1.40
CA GLY A 133 8.40 11.35 -1.60
C GLY A 133 9.07 10.05 -2.03
N VAL A 134 10.39 10.06 -2.02
CA VAL A 134 11.22 8.96 -2.49
C VAL A 134 11.74 8.14 -1.32
N LEU A 135 11.70 6.82 -1.48
CA LEU A 135 12.21 5.84 -0.53
C LEU A 135 13.24 4.95 -1.23
N HIS A 136 14.39 4.76 -0.60
CA HIS A 136 15.44 3.86 -1.06
C HIS A 136 15.43 2.60 -0.20
N LEU A 137 15.17 1.46 -0.82
CA LEU A 137 15.09 0.16 -0.14
C LEU A 137 16.24 -0.74 -0.57
N LYS A 138 16.79 -1.47 0.40
CA LYS A 138 17.72 -2.58 0.16
C LYS A 138 16.92 -3.84 -0.18
N LYS A 139 17.59 -4.88 -0.68
CA LYS A 139 16.97 -6.21 -0.75
C LYS A 139 16.65 -6.72 0.66
N GLY A 140 15.45 -7.23 0.87
CA GLY A 140 15.04 -7.79 2.16
C GLY A 140 13.57 -7.60 2.49
N VAL A 141 13.20 -7.95 3.71
CA VAL A 141 11.87 -7.74 4.28
C VAL A 141 11.82 -6.35 4.91
N HIS A 142 10.73 -5.65 4.67
CA HIS A 142 10.48 -4.29 5.12
C HIS A 142 9.17 -4.21 5.89
N HIS A 143 9.12 -3.32 6.87
CA HIS A 143 7.94 -3.00 7.64
C HIS A 143 7.53 -1.56 7.36
N LEU A 144 6.31 -1.37 6.86
CA LEU A 144 5.70 -0.08 6.64
C LEU A 144 4.60 0.16 7.67
N GLN A 145 4.65 1.29 8.33
CA GLN A 145 3.60 1.76 9.24
C GLN A 145 3.10 3.13 8.81
N ILE A 146 1.82 3.40 9.02
CA ILE A 146 1.26 4.74 8.90
C ILE A 146 0.55 5.12 10.19
N LYS A 147 0.93 6.28 10.76
CA LYS A 147 0.43 6.78 12.05
C LYS A 147 -0.04 8.22 11.94
N PRO A 148 -1.14 8.58 12.61
CA PRO A 148 -1.61 9.96 12.66
C PRO A 148 -0.70 10.82 13.55
N GLU A 149 -0.48 12.06 13.12
CA GLU A 149 0.23 13.08 13.89
C GLU A 149 -0.72 14.18 14.40
N LEU A 150 -1.57 14.66 13.52
CA LEU A 150 -2.51 15.75 13.81
C LEU A 150 -3.82 15.54 13.06
N PHE A 151 -4.94 15.69 13.74
CA PHE A 151 -6.26 15.74 13.15
C PHE A 151 -6.69 17.19 12.96
N THR A 152 -7.08 17.56 11.73
CA THR A 152 -7.68 18.87 11.43
C THR A 152 -9.17 18.75 11.14
N LYS A 153 -9.65 17.52 11.07
CA LYS A 153 -11.05 17.09 10.85
C LYS A 153 -11.37 15.94 11.79
N PRO A 154 -12.65 15.55 11.93
CA PRO A 154 -13.06 14.44 12.80
C PRO A 154 -12.34 13.12 12.50
N GLU A 155 -12.07 12.82 11.24
CA GLU A 155 -11.38 11.61 10.78
C GLU A 155 -10.04 11.97 10.11
N LEU A 156 -9.00 11.14 10.27
CA LEU A 156 -7.76 11.36 9.55
C LEU A 156 -8.00 11.16 8.04
N MET A 157 -8.34 9.95 7.63
CA MET A 157 -8.55 9.60 6.22
C MET A 157 -9.30 8.27 6.05
N LYS A 158 -9.77 8.03 4.82
CA LYS A 158 -10.25 6.73 4.34
C LYS A 158 -9.19 6.16 3.39
N ILE A 159 -8.21 5.45 3.94
CA ILE A 159 -7.07 4.97 3.18
C ILE A 159 -7.44 3.75 2.32
N LEU A 160 -7.04 3.76 1.02
CA LEU A 160 -7.20 2.64 0.12
C LEU A 160 -5.92 1.81 -0.02
N GLU A 161 -4.79 2.47 -0.25
CA GLU A 161 -3.50 1.79 -0.44
C GLU A 161 -2.31 2.75 -0.29
N ILE A 162 -1.16 2.15 0.01
CA ILE A 162 0.15 2.75 -0.21
C ILE A 162 0.75 2.11 -1.45
N GLY A 163 1.05 2.91 -2.46
CA GLY A 163 1.76 2.48 -3.67
C GLY A 163 3.26 2.76 -3.56
N LEU A 164 4.09 1.80 -3.96
CA LEU A 164 5.52 2.02 -4.18
C LEU A 164 5.75 1.90 -5.69
N ILE A 165 6.05 3.02 -6.33
CA ILE A 165 6.25 3.13 -7.78
C ILE A 165 7.75 3.19 -8.05
N PRO A 166 8.35 2.20 -8.74
CA PRO A 166 9.77 2.18 -9.01
C PRO A 166 10.22 3.42 -9.79
N LEU A 167 11.34 3.99 -9.39
CA LEU A 167 12.03 5.02 -10.14
C LEU A 167 13.03 4.36 -11.09
N LYS A 168 12.95 4.71 -12.36
CA LYS A 168 13.86 4.24 -13.41
C LYS A 168 15.17 5.02 -13.38
#